data_0afc219a05db3950d72f6d1fcdb107ce
#
_entry.id   0afc219a05db3950d72f6d1fcdb107ce
#
_cell.length_a   1.000
_cell.length_b   1.000
_cell.length_c   1.000
_cell.angle_alpha   90.00
_cell.angle_beta   90.00
_cell.angle_gamma   90.00
#
_symmetry.space_group_name_H-M   'P 1'
#
loop_
_entity.id
_entity.type
_entity.pdbx_description
1 polymer ?
#
loop_
_entity_poly.entity_id
_entity_poly.type
_entity_poly.pdbx_seq_one_letter_code
_entity_poly.pdbx_strand_id
1 'polypeptide(L)'
;MKRISSARVLQLRGGQDAVRLAIEFCSDKNYIRRDIGAFILGQIKICKKCEDNVFNILNNMTLNDKSACVRATAIESTAQRCKKNPIYSPKIVEQSQITAFDKSTNVRRATAFAISVINDKATIPLLINLLKDPNGDVRNWAAFAININKYDNSDIRDCFVEMLQDKNEEVRIEAIIGLSYRKDKRVLSV
;
A
#
# COMPACT_ATOMS: atom_id res chain seq x y z
N MET A 1 -19.17 11.41 1.19
CA MET A 1 -18.85 12.70 1.86
C MET A 1 -18.92 12.67 3.40
N LYS A 2 -19.91 12.01 4.05
CA LYS A 2 -20.02 11.94 5.54
C LYS A 2 -18.88 11.16 6.26
N ARG A 3 -18.21 10.20 5.60
CA ARG A 3 -17.10 9.41 6.19
C ARG A 3 -15.87 10.27 6.55
N ILE A 4 -15.51 11.21 5.68
CA ILE A 4 -14.30 12.04 5.84
C ILE A 4 -14.46 13.04 7.00
N SER A 5 -15.66 13.57 7.22
CA SER A 5 -15.91 14.55 8.27
C SER A 5 -15.79 13.96 9.68
N SER A 6 -16.34 12.77 9.91
CA SER A 6 -16.29 12.11 11.23
C SER A 6 -14.89 11.60 11.58
N ALA A 7 -14.18 11.01 10.61
CA ALA A 7 -12.78 10.60 10.80
C ALA A 7 -11.86 11.79 11.03
N ARG A 8 -12.08 12.90 10.33
CA ARG A 8 -11.31 14.15 10.50
C ARG A 8 -11.55 14.81 11.86
N VAL A 9 -12.78 14.74 12.38
CA VAL A 9 -13.08 15.22 13.74
C VAL A 9 -12.37 14.37 14.80
N LEU A 10 -12.34 13.06 14.64
CA LEU A 10 -11.60 12.15 15.52
C LEU A 10 -10.08 12.36 15.42
N GLN A 11 -9.56 12.62 14.23
CA GLN A 11 -8.15 12.98 14.03
C GLN A 11 -7.76 14.27 14.77
N LEU A 12 -8.63 15.30 14.71
CA LEU A 12 -8.37 16.63 15.30
C LEU A 12 -8.57 16.66 16.82
N ARG A 13 -9.48 15.83 17.34
CA ARG A 13 -9.75 15.70 18.78
C ARG A 13 -8.96 14.57 19.43
N GLY A 14 -8.05 13.93 18.69
CA GLY A 14 -7.31 12.72 19.05
C GLY A 14 -6.90 12.64 20.51
N GLY A 15 -7.16 11.48 21.11
CA GLY A 15 -6.83 11.13 22.47
C GLY A 15 -6.99 9.62 22.63
N GLN A 16 -6.72 9.10 23.81
CA GLN A 16 -6.85 7.68 24.11
C GLN A 16 -8.27 7.12 23.84
N ASP A 17 -9.31 7.94 24.03
CA ASP A 17 -10.69 7.54 23.75
C ASP A 17 -10.96 7.33 22.25
N ALA A 18 -10.38 8.16 21.38
CA ALA A 18 -10.51 7.96 19.94
C ALA A 18 -9.78 6.68 19.47
N VAL A 19 -8.62 6.38 20.05
CA VAL A 19 -7.89 5.12 19.78
C VAL A 19 -8.72 3.92 20.24
N ARG A 20 -9.27 3.97 21.47
CA ARG A 20 -10.12 2.90 22.02
C ARG A 20 -11.33 2.64 21.13
N LEU A 21 -12.07 3.69 20.75
CA LEU A 21 -13.22 3.58 19.86
C LEU A 21 -12.85 3.01 18.48
N ALA A 22 -11.71 3.43 17.91
CA ALA A 22 -11.25 2.89 16.65
C ALA A 22 -10.89 1.40 16.73
N ILE A 23 -10.30 0.95 17.84
CA ILE A 23 -10.04 -0.47 18.11
C ILE A 23 -11.35 -1.25 18.23
N GLU A 24 -12.35 -0.72 18.94
CA GLU A 24 -13.68 -1.34 19.03
C GLU A 24 -14.30 -1.50 17.63
N PHE A 25 -14.19 -0.48 16.77
CA PHE A 25 -14.67 -0.55 15.40
C PHE A 25 -13.98 -1.64 14.59
N CYS A 26 -12.69 -1.89 14.79
CA CYS A 26 -11.97 -2.94 14.08
C CYS A 26 -12.52 -4.35 14.33
N SER A 27 -13.28 -4.55 15.40
CA SER A 27 -13.91 -5.83 15.78
C SER A 27 -15.42 -5.87 15.49
N ASP A 28 -16.00 -4.84 14.86
CA ASP A 28 -17.45 -4.76 14.62
C ASP A 28 -17.90 -5.77 13.55
N LYS A 29 -19.14 -6.26 13.68
CA LYS A 29 -19.77 -7.13 12.67
C LYS A 29 -19.92 -6.44 11.31
N ASN A 30 -20.16 -5.13 11.31
CA ASN A 30 -20.32 -4.32 10.11
C ASN A 30 -18.94 -3.96 9.53
N TYR A 31 -18.66 -4.44 8.31
CA TYR A 31 -17.40 -4.18 7.63
C TYR A 31 -17.12 -2.67 7.44
N ILE A 32 -18.16 -1.82 7.30
CA ILE A 32 -17.99 -0.37 7.18
C ILE A 32 -17.37 0.23 8.45
N ARG A 33 -17.79 -0.25 9.63
CA ARG A 33 -17.18 0.18 10.90
C ARG A 33 -15.76 -0.31 11.00
N ARG A 34 -15.48 -1.57 10.61
CA ARG A 34 -14.11 -2.10 10.59
C ARG A 34 -13.20 -1.31 9.67
N ASP A 35 -13.69 -0.94 8.48
CA ASP A 35 -13.00 -0.09 7.52
C ASP A 35 -12.66 1.30 8.11
N ILE A 36 -13.62 1.94 8.76
CA ILE A 36 -13.44 3.22 9.46
C ILE A 36 -12.43 3.07 10.60
N GLY A 37 -12.52 2.01 11.40
CA GLY A 37 -11.58 1.73 12.48
C GLY A 37 -10.16 1.59 11.98
N ALA A 38 -9.95 0.79 10.94
CA ALA A 38 -8.64 0.61 10.30
C ALA A 38 -8.08 1.94 9.79
N PHE A 39 -8.89 2.73 9.06
CA PHE A 39 -8.50 4.03 8.54
C PHE A 39 -8.07 4.99 9.66
N ILE A 40 -8.88 5.11 10.73
CA ILE A 40 -8.56 5.98 11.87
C ILE A 40 -7.24 5.56 12.51
N LEU A 41 -7.04 4.27 12.78
CA LEU A 41 -5.81 3.75 13.37
C LEU A 41 -4.58 4.00 12.51
N GLY A 42 -4.71 4.05 11.20
CA GLY A 42 -3.61 4.44 10.29
C GLY A 42 -3.17 5.89 10.44
N GLN A 43 -4.11 6.79 10.71
CA GLN A 43 -3.89 8.24 10.67
C GLN A 43 -3.63 8.87 12.05
N ILE A 44 -4.33 8.40 13.09
CA ILE A 44 -4.33 9.03 14.41
C ILE A 44 -2.95 8.97 15.07
N LYS A 45 -2.61 10.01 15.86
CA LYS A 45 -1.43 9.97 16.73
C LYS A 45 -1.69 9.01 17.89
N ILE A 46 -0.79 8.06 18.09
CA ILE A 46 -0.90 7.01 19.12
C ILE A 46 0.27 7.15 20.08
N CYS A 47 0.07 6.82 21.36
CA CYS A 47 1.16 6.76 22.33
C CYS A 47 2.10 5.59 22.01
N LYS A 48 3.39 5.75 22.28
CA LYS A 48 4.42 4.77 21.96
C LYS A 48 4.11 3.37 22.50
N LYS A 49 3.49 3.28 23.67
CA LYS A 49 3.11 1.98 24.32
C LYS A 49 2.01 1.24 23.55
N CYS A 50 1.19 1.93 22.76
CA CYS A 50 0.07 1.35 22.02
C CYS A 50 0.40 1.05 20.55
N GLU A 51 1.54 1.51 20.03
CA GLU A 51 1.89 1.39 18.61
C GLU A 51 1.91 -0.08 18.15
N ASP A 52 2.59 -0.95 18.89
CA ASP A 52 2.69 -2.37 18.52
C ASP A 52 1.33 -3.06 18.52
N ASN A 53 0.48 -2.77 19.52
CA ASN A 53 -0.86 -3.32 19.56
C ASN A 53 -1.69 -2.88 18.35
N VAL A 54 -1.67 -1.59 18.03
CA VAL A 54 -2.40 -1.05 16.87
C VAL A 54 -1.87 -1.63 15.58
N PHE A 55 -0.54 -1.72 15.42
CA PHE A 55 0.05 -2.32 14.23
C PHE A 55 -0.38 -3.78 14.08
N ASN A 56 -0.36 -4.56 15.16
CA ASN A 56 -0.78 -5.97 15.14
C ASN A 56 -2.27 -6.14 14.80
N ILE A 57 -3.15 -5.27 15.30
CA ILE A 57 -4.57 -5.26 14.91
C ILE A 57 -4.71 -5.02 13.40
N LEU A 58 -4.06 -3.99 12.86
CA LEU A 58 -4.10 -3.67 11.43
C LEU A 58 -3.51 -4.81 10.58
N ASN A 59 -2.37 -5.39 11.01
CA ASN A 59 -1.75 -6.51 10.32
C ASN A 59 -2.67 -7.74 10.27
N ASN A 60 -3.36 -8.04 11.37
CA ASN A 60 -4.35 -9.11 11.39
C ASN A 60 -5.53 -8.83 10.44
N MET A 61 -6.03 -7.59 10.39
CA MET A 61 -7.10 -7.20 9.46
C MET A 61 -6.63 -7.29 8.00
N THR A 62 -5.39 -6.93 7.72
CA THR A 62 -4.78 -7.07 6.38
C THR A 62 -4.84 -8.50 5.86
N LEU A 63 -4.56 -9.47 6.70
CA LEU A 63 -4.44 -10.87 6.30
C LEU A 63 -5.77 -11.64 6.37
N ASN A 64 -6.62 -11.30 7.33
CA ASN A 64 -7.73 -12.18 7.74
C ASN A 64 -9.13 -11.56 7.59
N ASP A 65 -9.27 -10.26 7.32
CA ASP A 65 -10.62 -9.69 7.17
C ASP A 65 -11.33 -10.24 5.94
N LYS A 66 -12.61 -10.61 6.11
CA LYS A 66 -13.46 -11.16 5.04
C LYS A 66 -13.71 -10.15 3.92
N SER A 67 -13.75 -8.84 4.26
CA SER A 67 -13.99 -7.76 3.31
C SER A 67 -12.68 -7.31 2.66
N ALA A 68 -12.61 -7.39 1.34
CA ALA A 68 -11.47 -6.87 0.59
C ALA A 68 -11.26 -5.35 0.78
N CYS A 69 -12.35 -4.59 1.00
CA CYS A 69 -12.27 -3.17 1.31
C CYS A 69 -11.50 -2.94 2.61
N VAL A 70 -11.84 -3.70 3.66
CA VAL A 70 -11.17 -3.62 4.96
C VAL A 70 -9.70 -4.06 4.87
N ARG A 71 -9.41 -5.16 4.14
CA ARG A 71 -8.02 -5.58 3.92
C ARG A 71 -7.20 -4.48 3.25
N ALA A 72 -7.72 -3.87 2.18
CA ALA A 72 -7.03 -2.79 1.47
C ALA A 72 -6.76 -1.58 2.38
N THR A 73 -7.78 -1.12 3.13
CA THR A 73 -7.62 -0.01 4.08
C THR A 73 -6.64 -0.35 5.20
N ALA A 74 -6.63 -1.59 5.69
CA ALA A 74 -5.68 -2.04 6.69
C ALA A 74 -4.24 -2.05 6.16
N ILE A 75 -4.01 -2.48 4.91
CA ILE A 75 -2.70 -2.40 4.24
C ILE A 75 -2.21 -0.95 4.16
N GLU A 76 -3.05 -0.05 3.66
CA GLU A 76 -2.69 1.38 3.57
C GLU A 76 -2.39 1.96 4.96
N SER A 77 -3.11 1.53 5.97
CA SER A 77 -2.93 1.96 7.36
C SER A 77 -1.65 1.41 7.99
N THR A 78 -1.29 0.14 7.75
CA THR A 78 0.00 -0.42 8.17
C THR A 78 1.17 0.30 7.49
N ALA A 79 1.05 0.62 6.20
CA ALA A 79 2.04 1.40 5.45
C ALA A 79 2.23 2.80 6.06
N GLN A 80 1.14 3.50 6.40
CA GLN A 80 1.22 4.81 7.07
C GLN A 80 1.88 4.72 8.46
N ARG A 81 1.66 3.65 9.22
CA ARG A 81 2.36 3.39 10.47
C ARG A 81 3.85 3.12 10.24
N CYS A 82 4.17 2.29 9.26
CA CYS A 82 5.55 2.00 8.88
C CYS A 82 6.32 3.26 8.47
N LYS A 83 5.69 4.18 7.71
CA LYS A 83 6.28 5.48 7.36
C LYS A 83 6.67 6.30 8.59
N LYS A 84 5.88 6.22 9.67
CA LYS A 84 6.18 6.89 10.95
C LYS A 84 7.20 6.13 11.80
N ASN A 85 7.23 4.80 11.69
CA ASN A 85 8.12 3.92 12.44
C ASN A 85 8.59 2.75 11.55
N PRO A 86 9.76 2.88 10.91
CA PRO A 86 10.30 1.88 9.97
C PRO A 86 10.60 0.50 10.56
N ILE A 87 10.54 0.33 11.88
CA ILE A 87 10.72 -0.98 12.54
C ILE A 87 9.70 -2.02 12.03
N TYR A 88 8.57 -1.57 11.46
CA TYR A 88 7.54 -2.44 10.90
C TYR A 88 7.81 -2.87 9.44
N SER A 89 8.88 -2.38 8.79
CA SER A 89 9.19 -2.74 7.40
C SER A 89 9.23 -4.25 7.15
N PRO A 90 9.88 -5.09 7.98
CA PRO A 90 9.88 -6.53 7.75
C PRO A 90 8.48 -7.15 7.74
N LYS A 91 7.57 -6.64 8.58
CA LYS A 91 6.17 -7.11 8.61
C LYS A 91 5.39 -6.69 7.36
N ILE A 92 5.72 -5.53 6.76
CA ILE A 92 5.14 -5.11 5.47
C ILE A 92 5.62 -6.04 4.36
N VAL A 93 6.91 -6.42 4.35
CA VAL A 93 7.44 -7.40 3.39
C VAL A 93 6.70 -8.73 3.51
N GLU A 94 6.58 -9.26 4.72
CA GLU A 94 5.91 -10.54 5.00
C GLU A 94 4.44 -10.53 4.53
N GLN A 95 3.65 -9.54 4.93
CA GLN A 95 2.25 -9.46 4.50
C GLN A 95 2.11 -9.28 2.99
N SER A 96 3.06 -8.57 2.34
CA SER A 96 3.05 -8.34 0.89
C SER A 96 3.24 -9.64 0.10
N GLN A 97 3.94 -10.65 0.65
CA GLN A 97 4.06 -11.98 0.03
C GLN A 97 2.70 -12.65 -0.19
N ILE A 98 1.72 -12.31 0.63
CA ILE A 98 0.35 -12.86 0.55
C ILE A 98 -0.54 -11.92 -0.24
N THR A 99 -0.54 -10.64 0.10
CA THR A 99 -1.52 -9.67 -0.40
C THR A 99 -1.27 -9.22 -1.84
N ALA A 100 -0.05 -9.40 -2.37
CA ALA A 100 0.24 -9.19 -3.79
C ALA A 100 -0.52 -10.17 -4.72
N PHE A 101 -1.01 -11.28 -4.19
CA PHE A 101 -1.77 -12.30 -4.92
C PHE A 101 -3.26 -12.34 -4.51
N ASP A 102 -3.74 -11.35 -3.78
CA ASP A 102 -5.15 -11.30 -3.37
C ASP A 102 -6.07 -11.25 -4.61
N LYS A 103 -7.23 -11.88 -4.50
CA LYS A 103 -8.26 -11.88 -5.56
C LYS A 103 -8.76 -10.48 -5.89
N SER A 104 -8.76 -9.58 -4.90
CA SER A 104 -9.23 -8.21 -5.04
C SER A 104 -8.15 -7.30 -5.61
N THR A 105 -8.45 -6.64 -6.70
CA THR A 105 -7.62 -5.58 -7.29
C THR A 105 -7.28 -4.48 -6.27
N ASN A 106 -8.25 -4.08 -5.43
CA ASN A 106 -8.02 -3.05 -4.43
C ASN A 106 -6.96 -3.46 -3.40
N VAL A 107 -6.92 -4.75 -3.03
CA VAL A 107 -5.91 -5.28 -2.11
C VAL A 107 -4.54 -5.31 -2.78
N ARG A 108 -4.44 -5.80 -4.02
CA ARG A 108 -3.16 -5.81 -4.75
C ARG A 108 -2.62 -4.39 -4.99
N ARG A 109 -3.51 -3.44 -5.35
CA ARG A 109 -3.16 -2.01 -5.47
C ARG A 109 -2.64 -1.44 -4.15
N ALA A 110 -3.34 -1.68 -3.04
CA ALA A 110 -2.91 -1.24 -1.72
C ALA A 110 -1.57 -1.86 -1.32
N THR A 111 -1.30 -3.10 -1.74
CA THR A 111 -0.01 -3.77 -1.53
C THR A 111 1.11 -3.06 -2.28
N ALA A 112 0.92 -2.73 -3.57
CA ALA A 112 1.90 -1.97 -4.34
C ALA A 112 2.19 -0.61 -3.68
N PHE A 113 1.15 0.09 -3.20
CA PHE A 113 1.31 1.31 -2.40
C PHE A 113 2.11 1.05 -1.12
N ALA A 114 1.81 0.00 -0.36
CA ALA A 114 2.52 -0.30 0.88
C ALA A 114 4.02 -0.57 0.64
N ILE A 115 4.35 -1.29 -0.43
CA ILE A 115 5.73 -1.55 -0.84
C ILE A 115 6.45 -0.24 -1.23
N SER A 116 5.76 0.74 -1.82
CA SER A 116 6.37 2.03 -2.18
C SER A 116 6.89 2.83 -0.97
N VAL A 117 6.33 2.56 0.20
CA VAL A 117 6.69 3.25 1.46
C VAL A 117 7.95 2.67 2.11
N ILE A 118 8.29 1.43 1.78
CA ILE A 118 9.46 0.73 2.31
C ILE A 118 10.53 0.58 1.22
N ASN A 119 11.78 0.76 1.61
CA ASN A 119 12.91 0.55 0.69
C ASN A 119 13.60 -0.78 1.04
N ASP A 120 12.97 -1.90 0.64
CA ASP A 120 13.50 -3.23 0.88
C ASP A 120 13.55 -4.01 -0.45
N LYS A 121 14.76 -4.39 -0.87
CA LYS A 121 15.00 -5.11 -2.13
C LYS A 121 14.33 -6.48 -2.18
N ALA A 122 13.96 -7.07 -1.04
CA ALA A 122 13.20 -8.32 -1.00
C ALA A 122 11.82 -8.21 -1.67
N THR A 123 11.32 -6.97 -1.85
CA THR A 123 10.04 -6.71 -2.54
C THR A 123 10.15 -6.67 -4.07
N ILE A 124 11.35 -6.64 -4.65
CA ILE A 124 11.55 -6.52 -6.10
C ILE A 124 10.83 -7.63 -6.89
N PRO A 125 10.92 -8.91 -6.52
CA PRO A 125 10.19 -9.96 -7.25
C PRO A 125 8.67 -9.78 -7.23
N LEU A 126 8.13 -9.28 -6.11
CA LEU A 126 6.69 -8.97 -5.99
C LEU A 126 6.29 -7.80 -6.88
N LEU A 127 7.11 -6.77 -6.93
CA LEU A 127 6.86 -5.62 -7.80
C LEU A 127 6.89 -6.02 -9.27
N ILE A 128 7.87 -6.83 -9.71
CA ILE A 128 7.93 -7.36 -11.08
C ILE A 128 6.65 -8.16 -11.41
N ASN A 129 6.14 -8.94 -10.47
CA ASN A 129 4.86 -9.62 -10.66
C ASN A 129 3.70 -8.63 -10.80
N LEU A 130 3.64 -7.60 -9.96
CA LEU A 130 2.58 -6.58 -9.98
C LEU A 130 2.67 -5.66 -11.22
N LEU A 131 3.84 -5.49 -11.85
CA LEU A 131 3.97 -4.82 -13.15
C LEU A 131 3.21 -5.55 -14.27
N LYS A 132 2.92 -6.84 -14.09
CA LYS A 132 2.17 -7.69 -15.03
C LYS A 132 0.71 -7.89 -14.64
N ASP A 133 0.21 -7.15 -13.64
CA ASP A 133 -1.18 -7.27 -13.17
C ASP A 133 -2.17 -6.93 -14.30
N PRO A 134 -3.32 -7.63 -14.40
CA PRO A 134 -4.34 -7.31 -15.39
C PRO A 134 -4.93 -5.90 -15.24
N ASN A 135 -4.87 -5.32 -14.04
CA ASN A 135 -5.39 -3.99 -13.76
C ASN A 135 -4.29 -2.91 -13.88
N GLY A 136 -4.59 -1.83 -14.63
CA GLY A 136 -3.65 -0.73 -14.88
C GLY A 136 -3.22 0.01 -13.62
N ASP A 137 -4.14 0.24 -12.67
CA ASP A 137 -3.81 0.96 -11.44
C ASP A 137 -2.81 0.18 -10.58
N VAL A 138 -2.90 -1.16 -10.58
CA VAL A 138 -1.93 -2.01 -9.87
C VAL A 138 -0.57 -1.91 -10.54
N ARG A 139 -0.51 -2.00 -11.89
CA ARG A 139 0.75 -1.84 -12.63
C ARG A 139 1.37 -0.47 -12.41
N ASN A 140 0.55 0.58 -12.44
CA ASN A 140 0.99 1.96 -12.19
C ASN A 140 1.63 2.11 -10.81
N TRP A 141 0.96 1.65 -9.75
CA TRP A 141 1.51 1.70 -8.40
C TRP A 141 2.77 0.86 -8.22
N ALA A 142 2.87 -0.28 -8.90
CA ALA A 142 4.09 -1.10 -8.89
C ALA A 142 5.26 -0.38 -9.57
N ALA A 143 5.03 0.25 -10.72
CA ALA A 143 6.03 1.05 -11.42
C ALA A 143 6.47 2.26 -10.59
N PHE A 144 5.52 2.99 -10.00
CA PHE A 144 5.81 4.06 -9.05
C PHE A 144 6.67 3.59 -7.88
N ALA A 145 6.34 2.43 -7.28
CA ALA A 145 7.11 1.87 -6.17
C ALA A 145 8.57 1.57 -6.57
N ILE A 146 8.79 1.04 -7.76
CA ILE A 146 10.14 0.80 -8.32
C ILE A 146 10.88 2.11 -8.54
N ASN A 147 10.19 3.13 -9.07
CA ASN A 147 10.79 4.43 -9.39
C ASN A 147 11.18 5.19 -8.11
N ILE A 148 10.27 5.30 -7.13
CA ILE A 148 10.54 6.04 -5.89
C ILE A 148 11.66 5.39 -5.05
N ASN A 149 11.75 4.06 -5.05
CA ASN A 149 12.79 3.31 -4.35
C ASN A 149 14.08 3.14 -5.18
N LYS A 150 14.09 3.63 -6.42
CA LYS A 150 15.24 3.60 -7.34
C LYS A 150 15.79 2.19 -7.59
N TYR A 151 14.91 1.18 -7.59
CA TYR A 151 15.32 -0.18 -7.92
C TYR A 151 15.70 -0.27 -9.38
N ASP A 152 16.77 -1.00 -9.66
CA ASP A 152 17.30 -1.15 -11.02
C ASP A 152 17.94 -2.51 -11.19
N ASN A 153 17.50 -3.24 -12.22
CA ASN A 153 18.11 -4.44 -12.79
C ASN A 153 17.57 -4.64 -14.22
N SER A 154 18.06 -5.65 -14.94
CA SER A 154 17.63 -5.98 -16.31
C SER A 154 16.13 -6.22 -16.39
N ASP A 155 15.57 -7.03 -15.50
CA ASP A 155 14.17 -7.46 -15.52
C ASP A 155 13.22 -6.25 -15.34
N ILE A 156 13.57 -5.32 -14.44
CA ILE A 156 12.83 -4.07 -14.25
C ILE A 156 12.84 -3.24 -15.54
N ARG A 157 14.02 -3.09 -16.17
CA ARG A 157 14.15 -2.30 -17.41
C ARG A 157 13.36 -2.92 -18.55
N ASP A 158 13.38 -4.23 -18.67
CA ASP A 158 12.64 -4.97 -19.71
C ASP A 158 11.13 -4.86 -19.49
N CYS A 159 10.64 -4.98 -18.26
CA CYS A 159 9.24 -4.71 -17.94
C CYS A 159 8.84 -3.27 -18.30
N PHE A 160 9.68 -2.28 -18.01
CA PHE A 160 9.38 -0.90 -18.37
C PHE A 160 9.36 -0.68 -19.89
N VAL A 161 10.20 -1.36 -20.66
CA VAL A 161 10.14 -1.31 -22.13
C VAL A 161 8.81 -1.87 -22.64
N GLU A 162 8.36 -3.01 -22.11
CA GLU A 162 7.03 -3.57 -22.43
C GLU A 162 5.90 -2.59 -22.06
N MET A 163 6.00 -1.91 -20.93
CA MET A 163 5.01 -0.95 -20.44
C MET A 163 4.93 0.35 -21.26
N LEU A 164 5.90 0.67 -22.12
CA LEU A 164 5.80 1.81 -23.05
C LEU A 164 4.59 1.68 -24.00
N GLN A 165 4.13 0.45 -24.24
CA GLN A 165 2.96 0.15 -25.08
C GLN A 165 1.71 -0.23 -24.25
N ASP A 166 1.69 0.08 -22.95
CA ASP A 166 0.55 -0.23 -22.10
C ASP A 166 -0.71 0.54 -22.54
N LYS A 167 -1.87 -0.11 -22.45
CA LYS A 167 -3.16 0.53 -22.73
C LYS A 167 -3.50 1.68 -21.77
N ASN A 168 -2.97 1.65 -20.54
CA ASN A 168 -3.17 2.68 -19.54
C ASN A 168 -2.09 3.76 -19.68
N GLU A 169 -2.51 5.02 -19.85
CA GLU A 169 -1.62 6.16 -20.05
C GLU A 169 -0.69 6.39 -18.85
N GLU A 170 -1.21 6.30 -17.61
CA GLU A 170 -0.41 6.49 -16.41
C GLU A 170 0.71 5.46 -16.30
N VAL A 171 0.45 4.22 -16.73
CA VAL A 171 1.46 3.15 -16.78
C VAL A 171 2.55 3.49 -17.81
N ARG A 172 2.18 3.99 -19.00
CA ARG A 172 3.18 4.42 -20.00
C ARG A 172 4.05 5.56 -19.47
N ILE A 173 3.44 6.54 -18.78
CA ILE A 173 4.16 7.67 -18.18
C ILE A 173 5.16 7.17 -17.13
N GLU A 174 4.76 6.27 -16.23
CA GLU A 174 5.68 5.70 -15.22
C GLU A 174 6.83 4.91 -15.86
N ALA A 175 6.57 4.21 -16.96
CA ALA A 175 7.62 3.51 -17.72
C ALA A 175 8.62 4.47 -18.35
N ILE A 176 8.15 5.55 -18.98
CA ILE A 176 9.00 6.60 -19.57
C ILE A 176 9.88 7.24 -18.48
N ILE A 177 9.28 7.62 -17.34
CA ILE A 177 10.01 8.18 -16.20
C ILE A 177 11.07 7.18 -15.72
N GLY A 178 10.67 5.92 -15.59
CA GLY A 178 11.53 4.85 -15.08
C GLY A 178 12.75 4.60 -15.97
N LEU A 179 12.58 4.49 -17.28
CA LEU A 179 13.65 4.28 -18.23
C LEU A 179 14.54 5.52 -18.36
N SER A 180 13.95 6.70 -18.39
CA SER A 180 14.68 7.98 -18.46
C SER A 180 15.60 8.15 -17.25
N TYR A 181 15.09 7.89 -16.05
CA TYR A 181 15.86 7.95 -14.80
C TYR A 181 17.06 7.00 -14.80
N ARG A 182 16.91 5.81 -15.45
CA ARG A 182 17.95 4.79 -15.60
C ARG A 182 18.83 4.99 -16.82
N LYS A 183 18.64 6.10 -17.55
CA LYS A 183 19.36 6.43 -18.80
C LYS A 183 19.29 5.30 -19.84
N ASP A 184 18.17 4.58 -19.88
CA ASP A 184 17.94 3.50 -20.83
C ASP A 184 17.49 4.10 -22.18
N LYS A 185 18.30 3.94 -23.21
CA LYS A 185 18.06 4.53 -24.53
C LYS A 185 16.82 3.97 -25.23
N ARG A 186 16.31 2.81 -24.80
CA ARG A 186 15.09 2.22 -25.35
C ARG A 186 13.85 3.08 -25.15
N VAL A 187 13.89 4.05 -24.22
CA VAL A 187 12.82 5.05 -24.06
C VAL A 187 12.61 5.92 -25.32
N LEU A 188 13.61 6.03 -26.20
CA LEU A 188 13.54 6.85 -27.41
C LEU A 188 12.81 6.16 -28.59
N SER A 189 12.39 4.90 -28.42
CA SER A 189 11.67 4.12 -29.42
C SER A 189 10.14 4.31 -29.36
N VAL A 190 9.63 5.31 -28.65
CA VAL A 190 8.19 5.62 -28.46
C VAL A 190 7.75 6.71 -29.42
#